data_5604bfaf556fd566022715b7fa5daf3f
#
_entry.id   5604bfaf556fd566022715b7fa5daf3f
#
_cell.length_a   1.000
_cell.length_b   1.000
_cell.length_c   1.000
_cell.angle_alpha   90.00
_cell.angle_beta   90.00
_cell.angle_gamma   90.00
#
_symmetry.space_group_name_H-M   'P 1'
#
loop_
_entity.id
_entity.type
_entity.pdbx_description
1 polymer ?
#
loop_
_entity_poly.entity_id
_entity_poly.type
_entity_poly.pdbx_seq_one_letter_code
_entity_poly.pdbx_strand_id
1 'polypeptide(L)'
;MNVTSFRSWKRTAVAATAAALVTALTVAPAPASASPAVASYATTINGDSADVYYPVTGTRLPVALFLQGANVDKSNYSTYAATLASYGFVVAVPNHTRSLFGTSGLFPEGAQAGWTVDWAEAEDDNPASPLHKRIDENTLVLSGHSFGAATALSLSTGLCIIPFCSIANTAPGELEAVVTYGGNYILSGTSIALPVLNTVPVGYIQGLADGVATPDEGLSTYNLTTGTPKAFISVTGTNHYGVTNGQNPAGAAPDTSAQTLDQAVGVETIARWSAQWLLAQTGSSAARKYVYTTGDAADPNVTVTYVK
;
A
#
# COMPACT_ATOMS: atom_id res chain seq x y z
N MET A 1 -44.35 78.29 53.95
CA MET A 1 -43.66 78.09 52.71
C MET A 1 -43.55 76.59 52.55
N ASN A 2 -44.25 76.04 51.57
CA ASN A 2 -44.51 74.60 51.42
C ASN A 2 -43.29 73.83 50.93
N VAL A 3 -42.99 72.70 51.63
CA VAL A 3 -42.05 71.69 51.16
C VAL A 3 -42.85 70.44 50.79
N THR A 4 -42.91 70.12 49.54
CA THR A 4 -43.54 68.91 48.96
C THR A 4 -42.59 67.77 49.00
N SER A 5 -42.95 66.65 49.68
CA SER A 5 -42.21 65.40 49.74
C SER A 5 -42.49 64.50 48.50
N PHE A 6 -41.45 64.07 47.82
CA PHE A 6 -41.55 63.07 46.77
C PHE A 6 -41.36 61.70 47.39
N ARG A 7 -42.37 60.83 47.25
CA ARG A 7 -42.26 59.39 47.52
C ARG A 7 -41.60 58.67 46.35
N SER A 8 -40.49 57.96 46.60
CA SER A 8 -39.84 57.09 45.67
C SER A 8 -40.50 55.68 45.66
N TRP A 9 -40.96 55.28 44.50
CA TRP A 9 -41.45 53.92 44.28
C TRP A 9 -40.29 53.05 43.91
N LYS A 10 -39.95 52.02 44.73
CA LYS A 10 -38.99 50.95 44.40
C LYS A 10 -39.70 49.95 43.52
N ARG A 11 -39.25 49.81 42.26
CA ARG A 11 -39.62 48.74 41.36
C ARG A 11 -38.70 47.54 41.63
N THR A 12 -39.27 46.44 42.11
CA THR A 12 -38.60 45.18 42.26
C THR A 12 -38.57 44.52 40.88
N ALA A 13 -37.37 44.35 40.28
CA ALA A 13 -37.18 43.59 39.06
C ALA A 13 -37.01 42.11 39.43
N VAL A 14 -37.91 41.26 38.95
CA VAL A 14 -37.82 39.83 39.06
C VAL A 14 -36.99 39.36 37.81
N ALA A 15 -35.78 38.90 38.04
CA ALA A 15 -34.98 38.29 37.00
C ALA A 15 -35.41 36.81 36.82
N ALA A 16 -36.01 36.48 35.69
CA ALA A 16 -36.28 35.10 35.28
C ALA A 16 -35.05 34.52 34.60
N THR A 17 -34.35 33.64 35.28
CA THR A 17 -33.25 32.82 34.68
C THR A 17 -33.84 31.68 33.88
N ALA A 18 -33.81 31.77 32.56
CA ALA A 18 -34.10 30.66 31.67
C ALA A 18 -32.85 29.75 31.57
N ALA A 19 -32.89 28.58 32.19
CA ALA A 19 -31.88 27.55 32.03
C ALA A 19 -32.12 26.81 30.69
N ALA A 20 -31.26 27.06 29.70
CA ALA A 20 -31.25 26.30 28.46
C ALA A 20 -30.62 24.92 28.72
N LEU A 21 -31.41 23.87 28.67
CA LEU A 21 -30.89 22.49 28.64
C LEU A 21 -30.28 22.22 27.25
N VAL A 22 -28.97 22.23 27.17
CA VAL A 22 -28.24 21.74 25.99
C VAL A 22 -28.14 20.22 26.13
N THR A 23 -29.01 19.44 25.47
CA THR A 23 -28.88 18.01 25.29
C THR A 23 -27.78 17.76 24.25
N ALA A 24 -26.59 17.40 24.71
CA ALA A 24 -25.55 16.89 23.83
C ALA A 24 -25.99 15.51 23.28
N LEU A 25 -26.37 15.45 22.01
CA LEU A 25 -26.52 14.19 21.29
C LEU A 25 -25.12 13.58 21.14
N THR A 26 -24.76 12.61 21.95
CA THR A 26 -23.61 11.75 21.72
C THR A 26 -23.96 10.83 20.55
N VAL A 27 -23.49 11.17 19.36
CA VAL A 27 -23.50 10.23 18.23
C VAL A 27 -22.49 9.13 18.56
N ALA A 28 -22.99 7.96 18.89
CA ALA A 28 -22.13 6.77 19.04
C ALA A 28 -21.41 6.54 17.69
N PRO A 29 -20.08 6.27 17.69
CA PRO A 29 -19.40 5.92 16.45
C PRO A 29 -20.06 4.66 15.88
N ALA A 30 -20.34 4.69 14.59
CA ALA A 30 -20.83 3.50 13.89
C ALA A 30 -19.83 2.35 14.12
N PRO A 31 -20.27 1.11 14.36
CA PRO A 31 -19.36 -0.01 14.48
C PRO A 31 -18.50 -0.10 13.24
N ALA A 32 -17.18 -0.12 13.41
CA ALA A 32 -16.26 -0.36 12.31
C ALA A 32 -16.68 -1.70 11.66
N SER A 33 -16.97 -1.66 10.35
CA SER A 33 -17.21 -2.91 9.61
C SER A 33 -15.99 -3.80 9.83
N ALA A 34 -16.22 -5.01 10.36
CA ALA A 34 -15.14 -5.98 10.49
C ALA A 34 -14.55 -6.21 9.10
N SER A 35 -13.20 -6.13 8.99
CA SER A 35 -12.52 -6.46 7.74
C SER A 35 -12.92 -7.87 7.31
N PRO A 36 -13.12 -8.15 6.02
CA PRO A 36 -13.41 -9.48 5.53
C PRO A 36 -12.42 -10.51 6.08
N ALA A 37 -12.92 -11.68 6.47
CA ALA A 37 -12.05 -12.78 6.86
C ALA A 37 -11.19 -13.19 5.66
N VAL A 38 -9.90 -13.46 5.91
CA VAL A 38 -8.91 -13.84 4.92
C VAL A 38 -8.52 -15.29 5.09
N ALA A 39 -8.41 -16.02 3.99
CA ALA A 39 -7.84 -17.35 3.91
C ALA A 39 -6.56 -17.34 3.08
N SER A 40 -5.76 -18.39 3.22
CA SER A 40 -4.54 -18.56 2.42
C SER A 40 -4.28 -20.02 2.07
N TYR A 41 -3.54 -20.24 0.99
CA TYR A 41 -3.01 -21.55 0.60
C TYR A 41 -1.66 -21.41 -0.11
N ALA A 42 -0.87 -22.49 -0.10
CA ALA A 42 0.35 -22.55 -0.86
C ALA A 42 0.09 -23.16 -2.24
N THR A 43 0.78 -22.63 -3.27
CA THR A 43 0.70 -23.09 -4.65
C THR A 43 2.04 -22.91 -5.36
N THR A 44 2.06 -23.11 -6.67
CA THR A 44 3.16 -22.76 -7.54
C THR A 44 2.68 -21.85 -8.66
N ILE A 45 3.47 -20.81 -8.98
CA ILE A 45 3.25 -19.92 -10.13
C ILE A 45 4.44 -20.04 -11.04
N ASN A 46 4.26 -20.64 -12.23
CA ASN A 46 5.34 -20.93 -13.18
C ASN A 46 6.54 -21.68 -12.57
N GLY A 47 6.27 -22.61 -11.63
CA GLY A 47 7.31 -23.37 -10.91
C GLY A 47 7.84 -22.70 -9.64
N ASP A 48 7.60 -21.43 -9.41
CA ASP A 48 7.94 -20.74 -8.16
C ASP A 48 6.98 -21.12 -7.04
N SER A 49 7.50 -21.43 -5.86
CA SER A 49 6.67 -21.61 -4.67
C SER A 49 6.01 -20.28 -4.28
N ALA A 50 4.69 -20.28 -4.17
CA ALA A 50 3.91 -19.09 -3.85
C ALA A 50 2.94 -19.30 -2.69
N ASP A 51 2.69 -18.25 -1.90
CA ASP A 51 1.58 -18.18 -0.96
C ASP A 51 0.51 -17.24 -1.53
N VAL A 52 -0.75 -17.67 -1.45
CA VAL A 52 -1.89 -16.90 -1.92
C VAL A 52 -2.79 -16.56 -0.75
N TYR A 53 -3.15 -15.26 -0.63
CA TYR A 53 -4.05 -14.74 0.39
C TYR A 53 -5.28 -14.14 -0.30
N TYR A 54 -6.48 -14.42 0.21
CA TYR A 54 -7.71 -13.96 -0.43
C TYR A 54 -8.85 -13.79 0.58
N PRO A 55 -9.81 -12.87 0.35
CA PRO A 55 -10.99 -12.75 1.19
C PRO A 55 -11.88 -13.98 1.03
N VAL A 56 -12.40 -14.54 2.14
CA VAL A 56 -13.25 -15.76 2.09
C VAL A 56 -14.56 -15.54 1.33
N THR A 57 -14.98 -14.31 1.12
CA THR A 57 -16.18 -13.91 0.36
C THR A 57 -15.83 -12.92 -0.74
N GLY A 58 -16.75 -12.73 -1.68
CA GLY A 58 -16.58 -11.81 -2.80
C GLY A 58 -16.30 -12.53 -4.12
N THR A 59 -16.57 -11.81 -5.19
CA THR A 59 -16.32 -12.21 -6.59
C THR A 59 -15.77 -11.02 -7.35
N ARG A 60 -15.17 -11.25 -8.52
CA ARG A 60 -14.46 -10.23 -9.30
C ARG A 60 -13.36 -9.57 -8.47
N LEU A 61 -12.58 -10.41 -7.80
CA LEU A 61 -11.47 -10.00 -6.95
C LEU A 61 -10.25 -9.68 -7.84
N PRO A 62 -9.73 -8.46 -7.85
CA PRO A 62 -8.52 -8.14 -8.59
C PRO A 62 -7.32 -8.90 -8.02
N VAL A 63 -6.36 -9.23 -8.89
CA VAL A 63 -5.13 -9.92 -8.50
C VAL A 63 -4.05 -8.90 -8.15
N ALA A 64 -3.40 -9.09 -7.00
CA ALA A 64 -2.23 -8.34 -6.58
C ALA A 64 -1.02 -9.27 -6.54
N LEU A 65 -0.04 -9.04 -7.42
CA LEU A 65 1.26 -9.68 -7.33
C LEU A 65 2.17 -8.88 -6.41
N PHE A 66 2.69 -9.53 -5.37
CA PHE A 66 3.71 -8.96 -4.50
C PHE A 66 5.12 -9.44 -4.94
N LEU A 67 5.96 -8.50 -5.34
CA LEU A 67 7.35 -8.73 -5.73
C LEU A 67 8.26 -8.52 -4.51
N GLN A 68 8.92 -9.60 -4.05
CA GLN A 68 9.72 -9.58 -2.83
C GLN A 68 11.00 -8.74 -2.96
N GLY A 69 11.55 -8.30 -1.83
CA GLY A 69 12.90 -7.74 -1.76
C GLY A 69 13.97 -8.80 -2.05
N ALA A 70 15.16 -8.37 -2.45
CA ALA A 70 16.27 -9.27 -2.71
C ALA A 70 16.56 -10.17 -1.51
N ASN A 71 16.53 -11.49 -1.71
CA ASN A 71 16.74 -12.52 -0.70
C ASN A 71 15.80 -12.49 0.50
N VAL A 72 14.64 -11.87 0.38
CA VAL A 72 13.58 -11.92 1.40
C VAL A 72 12.57 -13.00 1.01
N ASP A 73 12.46 -14.04 1.84
CA ASP A 73 11.50 -15.13 1.65
C ASP A 73 10.06 -14.64 1.77
N LYS A 74 9.16 -15.18 0.94
CA LYS A 74 7.73 -14.85 0.89
C LYS A 74 7.03 -14.92 2.25
N SER A 75 7.46 -15.80 3.13
CA SER A 75 6.88 -15.95 4.47
C SER A 75 7.01 -14.69 5.34
N ASN A 76 7.97 -13.81 5.03
CA ASN A 76 8.15 -12.54 5.73
C ASN A 76 7.09 -11.49 5.39
N TYR A 77 6.23 -11.74 4.41
CA TYR A 77 5.20 -10.80 3.95
C TYR A 77 3.78 -11.23 4.29
N SER A 78 3.59 -12.28 5.09
CA SER A 78 2.27 -12.86 5.36
C SER A 78 1.29 -11.85 5.99
N THR A 79 1.75 -11.01 6.91
CA THR A 79 0.92 -9.96 7.54
C THR A 79 0.51 -8.89 6.52
N TYR A 80 1.46 -8.42 5.72
CA TYR A 80 1.17 -7.46 4.64
C TYR A 80 0.16 -8.03 3.65
N ALA A 81 0.40 -9.25 3.14
CA ALA A 81 -0.44 -9.89 2.15
C ALA A 81 -1.86 -10.17 2.67
N ALA A 82 -1.98 -10.66 3.91
CA ALA A 82 -3.28 -10.86 4.54
C ALA A 82 -4.04 -9.54 4.75
N THR A 83 -3.34 -8.47 5.13
CA THR A 83 -3.94 -7.14 5.25
C THR A 83 -4.43 -6.65 3.88
N LEU A 84 -3.60 -6.73 2.83
CA LEU A 84 -3.99 -6.34 1.47
C LEU A 84 -5.20 -7.15 0.97
N ALA A 85 -5.21 -8.47 1.23
CA ALA A 85 -6.34 -9.35 0.88
C ALA A 85 -7.63 -8.95 1.60
N SER A 86 -7.56 -8.46 2.84
CA SER A 86 -8.73 -7.99 3.58
C SER A 86 -9.43 -6.78 2.93
N TYR A 87 -8.74 -6.10 2.02
CA TYR A 87 -9.30 -5.01 1.19
C TYR A 87 -9.90 -5.50 -0.14
N GLY A 88 -9.94 -6.81 -0.39
CA GLY A 88 -10.64 -7.39 -1.53
C GLY A 88 -9.73 -7.86 -2.67
N PHE A 89 -8.44 -8.02 -2.45
CA PHE A 89 -7.50 -8.54 -3.44
C PHE A 89 -7.24 -10.04 -3.26
N VAL A 90 -6.99 -10.74 -4.36
CA VAL A 90 -6.27 -12.02 -4.35
C VAL A 90 -4.79 -11.68 -4.43
N VAL A 91 -4.04 -11.94 -3.37
CA VAL A 91 -2.63 -11.55 -3.24
C VAL A 91 -1.73 -12.75 -3.43
N ALA A 92 -0.94 -12.77 -4.50
CA ALA A 92 0.06 -13.79 -4.78
C ALA A 92 1.45 -13.30 -4.36
N VAL A 93 2.16 -14.11 -3.57
CA VAL A 93 3.52 -13.81 -3.07
C VAL A 93 4.44 -14.98 -3.47
N PRO A 94 5.05 -14.97 -4.66
CA PRO A 94 5.97 -16.01 -5.10
C PRO A 94 7.40 -15.78 -4.59
N ASN A 95 8.13 -16.87 -4.37
CA ASN A 95 9.59 -16.90 -4.23
C ASN A 95 10.22 -17.18 -5.59
N HIS A 96 10.72 -16.16 -6.26
CA HIS A 96 11.41 -16.33 -7.54
C HIS A 96 12.92 -16.43 -7.33
N THR A 97 13.51 -17.56 -7.77
CA THR A 97 14.96 -17.80 -7.67
C THR A 97 15.61 -17.65 -9.05
N ARG A 98 16.60 -16.77 -9.12
CA ARG A 98 17.44 -16.63 -10.32
C ARG A 98 18.86 -16.23 -9.98
N SER A 99 19.75 -16.26 -10.97
CA SER A 99 21.12 -15.78 -10.81
C SER A 99 21.25 -14.37 -11.36
N LEU A 100 21.74 -13.45 -10.51
CA LEU A 100 22.11 -12.10 -10.90
C LEU A 100 23.59 -11.85 -10.61
N PHE A 101 24.33 -11.39 -11.61
CA PHE A 101 25.76 -11.05 -11.49
C PHE A 101 26.60 -12.20 -10.88
N GLY A 102 26.25 -13.45 -11.19
CA GLY A 102 26.93 -14.65 -10.70
C GLY A 102 26.51 -15.14 -9.32
N THR A 103 25.54 -14.48 -8.68
CA THR A 103 24.97 -14.88 -7.38
C THR A 103 23.56 -15.42 -7.58
N SER A 104 23.30 -16.64 -7.11
CA SER A 104 21.95 -17.22 -7.07
C SER A 104 21.24 -16.80 -5.79
N GLY A 105 19.96 -16.38 -5.91
CA GLY A 105 19.18 -15.93 -4.78
C GLY A 105 17.72 -15.64 -5.16
N LEU A 106 16.96 -15.14 -4.20
CA LEU A 106 15.58 -14.70 -4.42
C LEU A 106 15.62 -13.29 -5.01
N PHE A 107 15.37 -13.19 -6.32
CA PHE A 107 15.34 -11.93 -7.05
C PHE A 107 14.13 -11.90 -7.98
N PRO A 108 13.12 -11.07 -7.73
CA PRO A 108 11.97 -10.97 -8.61
C PRO A 108 12.36 -10.44 -10.01
N GLU A 109 11.54 -10.76 -10.99
CA GLU A 109 11.68 -10.23 -12.35
C GLU A 109 10.33 -9.94 -13.00
N GLY A 110 10.35 -9.13 -14.07
CA GLY A 110 9.16 -8.67 -14.75
C GLY A 110 8.27 -9.78 -15.32
N ALA A 111 8.84 -10.93 -15.69
CA ALA A 111 8.10 -12.08 -16.22
C ALA A 111 7.04 -12.61 -15.25
N GLN A 112 7.25 -12.44 -13.94
CA GLN A 112 6.29 -12.89 -12.92
C GLN A 112 4.91 -12.27 -13.09
N ALA A 113 4.79 -11.06 -13.66
CA ALA A 113 3.50 -10.42 -13.90
C ALA A 113 2.65 -11.22 -14.90
N GLY A 114 3.21 -11.64 -16.05
CA GLY A 114 2.53 -12.50 -17.02
C GLY A 114 2.21 -13.87 -16.46
N TRP A 115 3.17 -14.51 -15.76
CA TRP A 115 2.93 -15.81 -15.11
C TRP A 115 1.82 -15.77 -14.07
N THR A 116 1.65 -14.62 -13.40
CA THR A 116 0.58 -14.44 -12.41
C THR A 116 -0.78 -14.27 -13.10
N VAL A 117 -0.85 -13.62 -14.26
CA VAL A 117 -2.09 -13.56 -15.08
C VAL A 117 -2.47 -14.98 -15.53
N ASP A 118 -1.55 -15.74 -16.15
CA ASP A 118 -1.81 -17.11 -16.59
C ASP A 118 -2.27 -18.01 -15.43
N TRP A 119 -1.66 -17.84 -14.25
CA TRP A 119 -2.05 -18.56 -13.04
C TRP A 119 -3.46 -18.16 -12.56
N ALA A 120 -3.79 -16.88 -12.58
CA ALA A 120 -5.08 -16.38 -12.12
C ALA A 120 -6.24 -16.89 -12.99
N GLU A 121 -6.06 -16.91 -14.32
CA GLU A 121 -7.00 -17.51 -15.27
C GLU A 121 -7.20 -19.01 -14.99
N ALA A 122 -6.10 -19.73 -14.78
CA ALA A 122 -6.16 -21.18 -14.47
C ALA A 122 -6.87 -21.46 -13.12
N GLU A 123 -6.65 -20.63 -12.09
CA GLU A 123 -7.31 -20.75 -10.79
C GLU A 123 -8.81 -20.42 -10.87
N ASP A 124 -9.19 -19.39 -11.64
CA ASP A 124 -10.60 -19.02 -11.82
C ASP A 124 -11.37 -20.11 -12.56
N ASP A 125 -10.75 -20.78 -13.52
CA ASP A 125 -11.34 -21.87 -14.28
C ASP A 125 -11.34 -23.24 -13.55
N ASN A 126 -10.52 -23.40 -12.50
CA ASN A 126 -10.37 -24.67 -11.79
C ASN A 126 -11.49 -24.90 -10.77
N PRO A 127 -12.43 -25.88 -10.99
CA PRO A 127 -13.52 -26.16 -10.04
C PRO A 127 -13.06 -26.62 -8.64
N ALA A 128 -11.81 -27.06 -8.50
CA ALA A 128 -11.23 -27.47 -7.22
C ALA A 128 -10.57 -26.31 -6.47
N SER A 129 -10.37 -25.16 -7.12
CA SER A 129 -9.79 -23.99 -6.51
C SER A 129 -10.80 -23.27 -5.58
N PRO A 130 -10.36 -22.77 -4.43
CA PRO A 130 -11.19 -21.90 -3.60
C PRO A 130 -11.48 -20.54 -4.27
N LEU A 131 -10.79 -20.24 -5.36
CA LEU A 131 -10.94 -19.02 -6.16
C LEU A 131 -11.81 -19.22 -7.42
N HIS A 132 -12.32 -20.44 -7.67
CA HIS A 132 -13.14 -20.74 -8.85
C HIS A 132 -14.28 -19.74 -9.06
N LYS A 133 -14.29 -19.09 -10.24
CA LYS A 133 -15.22 -18.04 -10.66
C LYS A 133 -15.32 -16.85 -9.69
N ARG A 134 -14.20 -16.50 -9.09
CA ARG A 134 -14.11 -15.39 -8.12
C ARG A 134 -13.10 -14.30 -8.50
N ILE A 135 -12.20 -14.57 -9.42
CA ILE A 135 -11.14 -13.65 -9.84
C ILE A 135 -11.67 -12.64 -10.88
N ASP A 136 -11.16 -11.42 -10.86
CA ASP A 136 -11.25 -10.49 -11.99
C ASP A 136 -9.95 -10.66 -12.81
N GLU A 137 -10.03 -11.50 -13.84
CA GLU A 137 -8.89 -11.84 -14.70
C GLU A 137 -8.34 -10.66 -15.51
N ASN A 138 -9.10 -9.55 -15.58
CA ASN A 138 -8.71 -8.37 -16.35
C ASN A 138 -8.04 -7.29 -15.50
N THR A 139 -7.83 -7.55 -14.20
CA THR A 139 -7.27 -6.56 -13.28
C THR A 139 -6.11 -7.15 -12.50
N LEU A 140 -4.89 -6.81 -12.92
CA LEU A 140 -3.65 -7.04 -12.19
C LEU A 140 -3.17 -5.72 -11.57
N VAL A 141 -2.75 -5.78 -10.31
CA VAL A 141 -2.01 -4.69 -9.66
C VAL A 141 -0.69 -5.23 -9.12
N LEU A 142 0.34 -4.38 -9.06
CA LEU A 142 1.62 -4.77 -8.51
C LEU A 142 1.88 -4.08 -7.17
N SER A 143 2.41 -4.84 -6.25
CA SER A 143 3.06 -4.32 -5.06
C SER A 143 4.49 -4.86 -4.98
N GLY A 144 5.45 -4.04 -4.57
CA GLY A 144 6.84 -4.49 -4.50
C GLY A 144 7.61 -3.86 -3.35
N HIS A 145 8.57 -4.61 -2.81
CA HIS A 145 9.48 -4.17 -1.78
C HIS A 145 10.92 -4.14 -2.29
N SER A 146 11.68 -3.06 -2.03
CA SER A 146 13.12 -3.01 -2.31
C SER A 146 13.43 -3.32 -3.79
N PHE A 147 14.18 -4.37 -4.07
CA PHE A 147 14.45 -4.85 -5.44
C PHE A 147 13.15 -5.16 -6.20
N GLY A 148 12.14 -5.72 -5.53
CA GLY A 148 10.81 -5.95 -6.10
C GLY A 148 10.07 -4.65 -6.41
N ALA A 149 10.29 -3.59 -5.64
CA ALA A 149 9.77 -2.27 -5.93
C ALA A 149 10.39 -1.70 -7.22
N ALA A 150 11.70 -1.81 -7.39
CA ALA A 150 12.38 -1.40 -8.64
C ALA A 150 11.90 -2.25 -9.84
N THR A 151 11.64 -3.55 -9.63
CA THR A 151 11.05 -4.43 -10.65
C THR A 151 9.64 -3.96 -11.04
N ALA A 152 8.79 -3.60 -10.06
CA ALA A 152 7.46 -3.07 -10.32
C ALA A 152 7.50 -1.71 -11.05
N LEU A 153 8.45 -0.84 -10.71
CA LEU A 153 8.69 0.41 -11.42
C LEU A 153 9.11 0.16 -12.87
N SER A 154 10.00 -0.81 -13.12
CA SER A 154 10.37 -1.23 -14.49
C SER A 154 9.14 -1.67 -15.28
N LEU A 155 8.30 -2.54 -14.70
CA LEU A 155 7.07 -3.00 -15.34
C LEU A 155 6.10 -1.85 -15.63
N SER A 156 5.99 -0.86 -14.74
CA SER A 156 5.13 0.31 -14.96
C SER A 156 5.48 1.11 -16.21
N THR A 157 6.70 0.99 -16.72
CA THR A 157 7.15 1.68 -17.96
C THR A 157 6.79 0.89 -19.22
N GLY A 158 6.36 -0.36 -19.12
CA GLY A 158 6.19 -1.27 -20.25
C GLY A 158 7.50 -1.72 -20.89
N LEU A 159 8.64 -1.42 -20.28
CA LEU A 159 9.97 -1.73 -20.80
C LEU A 159 10.69 -2.79 -19.96
N CYS A 160 11.48 -3.62 -20.62
CA CYS A 160 12.42 -4.50 -19.95
C CYS A 160 13.69 -3.72 -19.60
N ILE A 161 13.92 -3.51 -18.31
CA ILE A 161 15.11 -2.82 -17.81
C ILE A 161 15.93 -3.79 -16.97
N ILE A 162 17.13 -4.13 -17.45
CA ILE A 162 18.06 -5.00 -16.73
C ILE A 162 18.57 -4.28 -15.46
N PRO A 163 18.61 -4.92 -14.26
CA PRO A 163 18.42 -6.35 -14.01
C PRO A 163 17.01 -6.78 -13.63
N PHE A 164 16.00 -5.93 -13.77
CA PHE A 164 14.63 -6.17 -13.31
C PHE A 164 13.81 -7.05 -14.27
N CYS A 165 14.34 -7.36 -15.43
CA CYS A 165 13.86 -8.41 -16.30
C CYS A 165 15.02 -9.14 -16.97
N SER A 166 14.83 -10.41 -17.33
CA SER A 166 15.82 -11.25 -18.04
C SER A 166 15.47 -11.48 -19.50
N ILE A 167 14.22 -11.27 -19.88
CA ILE A 167 13.70 -11.44 -21.24
C ILE A 167 12.92 -10.16 -21.58
N ALA A 168 12.87 -9.78 -22.85
CA ALA A 168 12.07 -8.66 -23.31
C ALA A 168 10.58 -8.92 -23.01
N ASN A 169 10.14 -8.50 -21.84
CA ASN A 169 8.76 -8.58 -21.38
C ASN A 169 8.12 -7.24 -21.51
N THR A 170 6.96 -7.21 -22.13
CA THR A 170 6.01 -6.11 -21.95
C THR A 170 5.22 -6.37 -20.68
N ALA A 171 4.82 -5.32 -19.97
CA ALA A 171 3.82 -5.47 -18.91
C ALA A 171 2.55 -6.08 -19.52
N PRO A 172 1.86 -7.01 -18.82
CA PRO A 172 0.59 -7.56 -19.30
C PRO A 172 -0.45 -6.44 -19.41
N GLY A 173 -1.42 -6.63 -20.33
CA GLY A 173 -2.47 -5.64 -20.59
C GLY A 173 -3.41 -5.39 -19.40
N GLU A 174 -3.46 -6.35 -18.49
CA GLU A 174 -4.24 -6.36 -17.24
C GLU A 174 -3.63 -5.47 -16.15
N LEU A 175 -2.40 -4.96 -16.33
CA LEU A 175 -1.73 -4.12 -15.33
C LEU A 175 -2.38 -2.74 -15.24
N GLU A 176 -3.03 -2.47 -14.10
CA GLU A 176 -3.78 -1.23 -13.87
C GLU A 176 -3.06 -0.23 -12.96
N ALA A 177 -2.26 -0.69 -12.00
CA ALA A 177 -1.58 0.17 -11.04
C ALA A 177 -0.40 -0.50 -10.35
N VAL A 178 0.53 0.32 -9.85
CA VAL A 178 1.70 -0.10 -9.08
C VAL A 178 1.76 0.64 -7.75
N VAL A 179 2.17 -0.07 -6.69
CA VAL A 179 2.59 0.51 -5.42
C VAL A 179 3.92 -0.08 -4.99
N THR A 180 4.80 0.73 -4.43
CA THR A 180 6.14 0.31 -4.01
C THR A 180 6.37 0.64 -2.54
N TYR A 181 7.21 -0.15 -1.85
CA TYR A 181 7.73 0.18 -0.53
C TYR A 181 9.26 0.09 -0.52
N GLY A 182 9.93 1.17 -0.03
CA GLY A 182 11.38 1.20 0.12
C GLY A 182 12.11 0.89 -1.18
N GLY A 183 11.61 1.43 -2.30
CA GLY A 183 12.17 1.23 -3.62
C GLY A 183 12.52 2.53 -4.33
N ASN A 184 13.59 2.48 -5.11
CA ASN A 184 14.04 3.60 -5.91
C ASN A 184 14.54 3.14 -7.29
N TYR A 185 14.80 4.09 -8.16
CA TYR A 185 15.33 3.87 -9.49
C TYR A 185 16.65 4.65 -9.66
N ILE A 186 17.57 4.36 -8.72
CA ILE A 186 18.90 4.98 -8.69
C ILE A 186 19.89 4.13 -9.49
N LEU A 187 20.69 4.77 -10.30
CA LEU A 187 21.78 4.10 -11.02
C LEU A 187 22.80 3.55 -10.02
N SER A 188 23.01 2.23 -10.05
CA SER A 188 23.84 1.53 -9.08
C SER A 188 25.24 2.17 -8.89
N GLY A 189 25.62 2.38 -7.63
CA GLY A 189 26.90 3.01 -7.27
C GLY A 189 26.95 4.52 -7.44
N THR A 190 25.82 5.18 -7.69
CA THR A 190 25.70 6.63 -7.82
C THR A 190 24.52 7.16 -7.02
N SER A 191 24.34 8.50 -7.02
CA SER A 191 23.11 9.16 -6.51
C SER A 191 22.19 9.63 -7.64
N ILE A 192 22.39 9.14 -8.88
CA ILE A 192 21.64 9.59 -10.04
C ILE A 192 20.33 8.81 -10.14
N ALA A 193 19.20 9.49 -9.95
CA ALA A 193 17.89 8.91 -10.21
C ALA A 193 17.62 8.84 -11.71
N LEU A 194 17.09 7.71 -12.16
CA LEU A 194 16.65 7.50 -13.54
C LEU A 194 15.17 7.88 -13.68
N PRO A 195 14.73 8.39 -14.84
CA PRO A 195 13.35 8.69 -15.08
C PRO A 195 12.50 7.40 -15.13
N VAL A 196 11.32 7.43 -14.51
CA VAL A 196 10.30 6.39 -14.62
C VAL A 196 9.23 6.88 -15.59
N LEU A 197 9.25 6.34 -16.81
CA LEU A 197 8.32 6.68 -17.90
C LEU A 197 7.09 5.77 -17.80
N ASN A 198 6.39 5.83 -16.65
CA ASN A 198 5.29 4.93 -16.34
C ASN A 198 4.07 5.15 -17.25
N THR A 199 3.44 4.06 -17.63
CA THR A 199 2.19 4.03 -18.43
C THR A 199 0.96 3.77 -17.56
N VAL A 200 1.16 3.35 -16.31
CA VAL A 200 0.11 3.12 -15.30
C VAL A 200 0.39 3.95 -14.04
N PRO A 201 -0.62 4.24 -13.19
CA PRO A 201 -0.45 4.95 -11.94
C PRO A 201 0.57 4.30 -11.01
N VAL A 202 1.42 5.13 -10.35
CA VAL A 202 2.45 4.65 -9.41
C VAL A 202 2.34 5.34 -8.05
N GLY A 203 2.19 4.54 -6.98
CA GLY A 203 2.29 4.98 -5.59
C GLY A 203 3.63 4.57 -4.99
N TYR A 204 4.31 5.50 -4.33
CA TYR A 204 5.53 5.26 -3.58
C TYR A 204 5.21 5.33 -2.09
N ILE A 205 5.38 4.23 -1.39
CA ILE A 205 5.34 4.24 0.08
C ILE A 205 6.77 4.16 0.58
N GLN A 206 7.14 5.11 1.44
CA GLN A 206 8.51 5.26 1.90
C GLN A 206 8.59 5.35 3.42
N GLY A 207 9.36 4.45 4.03
CA GLY A 207 9.73 4.56 5.43
C GLY A 207 10.73 5.71 5.64
N LEU A 208 10.42 6.63 6.55
CA LEU A 208 11.31 7.78 6.77
C LEU A 208 12.59 7.43 7.56
N ALA A 209 12.66 6.23 8.14
CA ALA A 209 13.87 5.69 8.77
C ALA A 209 14.58 4.64 7.90
N ASP A 210 14.22 4.49 6.62
CA ASP A 210 14.84 3.53 5.70
C ASP A 210 16.31 3.91 5.44
N GLY A 211 17.23 3.04 5.87
CA GLY A 211 18.67 3.22 5.70
C GLY A 211 19.27 2.43 4.53
N VAL A 212 18.44 1.66 3.81
CA VAL A 212 18.85 0.86 2.64
C VAL A 212 18.44 1.54 1.33
N ALA A 213 17.13 1.83 1.18
CA ALA A 213 16.61 2.64 0.10
C ALA A 213 16.11 3.96 0.71
N THR A 214 17.01 4.93 0.76
CA THR A 214 16.80 6.13 1.56
C THR A 214 15.59 6.97 1.09
N PRO A 215 14.95 7.74 1.99
CA PRO A 215 13.85 8.62 1.62
C PRO A 215 14.17 9.60 0.49
N ASP A 216 15.41 10.11 0.47
CA ASP A 216 15.87 11.05 -0.58
C ASP A 216 15.96 10.37 -1.95
N GLU A 217 16.39 9.11 -2.01
CA GLU A 217 16.43 8.31 -3.24
C GLU A 217 15.02 8.01 -3.75
N GLY A 218 14.11 7.61 -2.83
CA GLY A 218 12.70 7.41 -3.14
C GLY A 218 12.04 8.69 -3.67
N LEU A 219 12.26 9.82 -3.01
CA LEU A 219 11.71 11.12 -3.42
C LEU A 219 12.30 11.59 -4.76
N SER A 220 13.60 11.36 -4.99
CA SER A 220 14.26 11.68 -6.26
C SER A 220 13.65 10.87 -7.41
N THR A 221 13.37 9.58 -7.19
CA THR A 221 12.69 8.72 -8.15
C THR A 221 11.25 9.19 -8.42
N TYR A 222 10.48 9.50 -7.37
CA TYR A 222 9.13 10.06 -7.49
C TYR A 222 9.10 11.35 -8.33
N ASN A 223 10.06 12.25 -8.10
CA ASN A 223 10.13 13.51 -8.83
C ASN A 223 10.38 13.31 -10.34
N LEU A 224 11.11 12.26 -10.71
CA LEU A 224 11.40 11.89 -12.10
C LEU A 224 10.38 10.91 -12.71
N THR A 225 9.34 10.52 -11.97
CA THR A 225 8.21 9.74 -12.50
C THR A 225 7.31 10.67 -13.30
N THR A 226 7.03 10.32 -14.56
CA THR A 226 6.39 11.23 -15.52
C THR A 226 4.89 11.05 -15.63
N GLY A 227 4.37 9.81 -15.54
CA GLY A 227 2.94 9.52 -15.65
C GLY A 227 2.17 9.87 -14.38
N THR A 228 0.90 10.24 -14.55
CA THR A 228 -0.04 10.54 -13.47
C THR A 228 -1.29 9.68 -13.61
N PRO A 229 -2.01 9.37 -12.52
CA PRO A 229 -1.76 9.78 -11.12
C PRO A 229 -0.50 9.18 -10.51
N LYS A 230 0.17 9.95 -9.63
CA LYS A 230 1.28 9.46 -8.80
C LYS A 230 1.18 10.01 -7.38
N ALA A 231 1.64 9.24 -6.39
CA ALA A 231 1.70 9.67 -4.99
C ALA A 231 3.00 9.24 -4.32
N PHE A 232 3.48 10.07 -3.37
CA PHE A 232 4.54 9.75 -2.43
C PHE A 232 3.97 9.77 -1.02
N ILE A 233 3.96 8.61 -0.37
CA ILE A 233 3.31 8.33 0.90
C ILE A 233 4.41 8.01 1.90
N SER A 234 4.77 8.99 2.72
CA SER A 234 5.80 8.84 3.74
C SER A 234 5.21 8.22 5.01
N VAL A 235 5.88 7.20 5.56
CA VAL A 235 5.49 6.57 6.83
C VAL A 235 6.56 6.85 7.88
N THR A 236 6.20 7.65 8.87
CA THR A 236 7.12 8.05 9.95
C THR A 236 7.46 6.86 10.83
N GLY A 237 8.74 6.72 11.16
CA GLY A 237 9.23 5.72 12.11
C GLY A 237 9.37 4.30 11.56
N THR A 238 9.07 4.03 10.29
CA THR A 238 9.36 2.75 9.64
C THR A 238 10.69 2.81 8.88
N ASN A 239 11.45 1.71 8.93
CA ASN A 239 12.68 1.51 8.18
C ASN A 239 12.45 0.59 6.96
N HIS A 240 13.53 0.10 6.32
CA HIS A 240 13.45 -0.74 5.13
C HIS A 240 12.57 -1.98 5.29
N TYR A 241 12.55 -2.58 6.48
CA TYR A 241 11.78 -3.79 6.79
C TYR A 241 10.44 -3.53 7.50
N GLY A 242 9.94 -2.30 7.47
CA GLY A 242 8.60 -1.96 8.00
C GLY A 242 7.45 -2.70 7.34
N VAL A 243 7.64 -3.23 6.14
CA VAL A 243 6.65 -4.01 5.36
C VAL A 243 6.66 -5.50 5.68
N THR A 244 7.72 -6.00 6.34
CA THR A 244 7.89 -7.42 6.67
C THR A 244 7.34 -7.77 8.06
N ASN A 245 7.18 -9.06 8.36
CA ASN A 245 6.68 -9.53 9.67
C ASN A 245 7.64 -9.21 10.83
N GLY A 246 8.91 -8.95 10.54
CA GLY A 246 9.94 -8.63 11.53
C GLY A 246 11.14 -7.98 10.88
N GLN A 247 12.02 -7.42 11.70
CA GLN A 247 13.18 -6.70 11.25
C GLN A 247 14.26 -7.63 10.68
N ASN A 248 14.98 -7.16 9.66
CA ASN A 248 16.15 -7.81 9.08
C ASN A 248 15.95 -9.30 8.77
N PRO A 249 15.06 -9.66 7.83
CA PRO A 249 14.82 -11.04 7.45
C PRO A 249 16.09 -11.79 7.08
N ALA A 250 16.18 -13.06 7.45
CA ALA A 250 17.35 -13.90 7.16
C ALA A 250 17.62 -13.96 5.65
N GLY A 251 18.88 -13.82 5.26
CA GLY A 251 19.33 -13.83 3.87
C GLY A 251 19.35 -12.48 3.18
N ALA A 252 18.62 -11.49 3.68
CA ALA A 252 18.60 -10.14 3.15
C ALA A 252 19.71 -9.25 3.77
N ALA A 253 20.09 -8.19 3.05
CA ALA A 253 21.00 -7.18 3.58
C ALA A 253 20.34 -6.44 4.75
N PRO A 254 21.01 -6.31 5.92
CA PRO A 254 20.40 -5.69 7.08
C PRO A 254 20.24 -4.18 6.91
N ASP A 255 19.11 -3.64 7.38
CA ASP A 255 18.98 -2.21 7.66
C ASP A 255 19.50 -1.94 9.08
N THR A 256 20.48 -1.08 9.20
CA THR A 256 21.05 -0.65 10.48
C THR A 256 20.30 0.52 11.10
N SER A 257 19.38 1.13 10.37
CA SER A 257 18.52 2.21 10.86
C SER A 257 17.44 1.65 11.78
N ALA A 258 17.29 2.23 12.96
CA ALA A 258 16.30 1.78 13.92
C ALA A 258 14.89 2.15 13.49
N GLN A 259 14.00 1.16 13.44
CA GLN A 259 12.58 1.41 13.36
C GLN A 259 12.06 1.87 14.73
N THR A 260 11.32 2.97 14.77
CA THR A 260 10.74 3.52 16.01
C THR A 260 9.24 3.28 16.12
N LEU A 261 8.55 3.05 14.99
CA LEU A 261 7.15 2.62 14.96
C LEU A 261 7.09 1.11 15.26
N ASP A 262 6.11 0.70 16.07
CA ASP A 262 5.87 -0.74 16.30
C ASP A 262 5.70 -1.50 14.99
N GLN A 263 6.28 -2.72 14.91
CA GLN A 263 6.32 -3.49 13.66
C GLN A 263 4.91 -3.81 13.14
N ALA A 264 3.99 -4.21 14.02
CA ALA A 264 2.63 -4.56 13.61
C ALA A 264 1.87 -3.32 13.12
N VAL A 265 2.10 -2.15 13.73
CA VAL A 265 1.54 -0.87 13.29
C VAL A 265 2.15 -0.45 11.96
N GLY A 266 3.46 -0.60 11.78
CA GLY A 266 4.18 -0.26 10.55
C GLY A 266 3.67 -1.06 9.35
N VAL A 267 3.64 -2.40 9.48
CA VAL A 267 3.20 -3.28 8.39
C VAL A 267 1.72 -3.07 8.05
N GLU A 268 0.85 -2.86 9.06
CA GLU A 268 -0.56 -2.54 8.83
C GLU A 268 -0.72 -1.23 8.07
N THR A 269 -0.04 -0.18 8.51
CA THR A 269 -0.08 1.14 7.88
C THR A 269 0.35 1.06 6.42
N ILE A 270 1.48 0.41 6.13
CA ILE A 270 2.01 0.24 4.78
C ILE A 270 1.02 -0.55 3.91
N ALA A 271 0.49 -1.67 4.41
CA ALA A 271 -0.45 -2.52 3.67
C ALA A 271 -1.79 -1.80 3.40
N ARG A 272 -2.32 -1.08 4.38
CA ARG A 272 -3.54 -0.29 4.25
C ARG A 272 -3.38 0.82 3.20
N TRP A 273 -2.30 1.58 3.23
CA TRP A 273 -2.05 2.62 2.24
C TRP A 273 -1.78 2.05 0.85
N SER A 274 -1.12 0.87 0.75
CA SER A 274 -1.01 0.12 -0.51
C SER A 274 -2.38 -0.24 -1.07
N ALA A 275 -3.26 -0.83 -0.23
CA ALA A 275 -4.61 -1.19 -0.62
C ALA A 275 -5.43 0.03 -1.08
N GLN A 276 -5.38 1.12 -0.31
CA GLN A 276 -6.13 2.34 -0.63
C GLN A 276 -5.64 2.98 -1.94
N TRP A 277 -4.31 3.00 -2.17
CA TRP A 277 -3.76 3.46 -3.44
C TRP A 277 -4.26 2.60 -4.60
N LEU A 278 -4.07 1.28 -4.53
CA LEU A 278 -4.46 0.35 -5.60
C LEU A 278 -5.97 0.42 -5.90
N LEU A 279 -6.81 0.40 -4.86
CA LEU A 279 -8.26 0.55 -5.01
C LEU A 279 -8.66 1.90 -5.61
N ALA A 280 -7.94 2.97 -5.28
CA ALA A 280 -8.22 4.31 -5.86
C ALA A 280 -7.98 4.32 -7.38
N GLN A 281 -7.01 3.55 -7.87
CA GLN A 281 -6.70 3.46 -9.30
C GLN A 281 -7.62 2.46 -10.03
N THR A 282 -8.11 1.42 -9.34
CA THR A 282 -9.02 0.41 -9.92
C THR A 282 -10.51 0.72 -9.73
N GLY A 283 -10.86 1.98 -9.44
CA GLY A 283 -12.24 2.47 -9.53
C GLY A 283 -12.95 2.81 -8.22
N SER A 284 -12.38 2.53 -7.04
CA SER A 284 -13.01 2.83 -5.76
C SER A 284 -13.02 4.34 -5.46
N SER A 285 -14.21 4.94 -5.45
CA SER A 285 -14.38 6.36 -5.07
C SER A 285 -14.06 6.62 -3.58
N ALA A 286 -14.32 5.65 -2.71
CA ALA A 286 -14.00 5.76 -1.28
C ALA A 286 -12.48 5.77 -1.06
N ALA A 287 -11.75 4.87 -1.71
CA ALA A 287 -10.29 4.82 -1.66
C ALA A 287 -9.68 6.08 -2.28
N ARG A 288 -10.24 6.57 -3.36
CA ARG A 288 -9.83 7.83 -3.99
C ARG A 288 -9.97 9.01 -3.04
N LYS A 289 -11.10 9.10 -2.31
CA LYS A 289 -11.29 10.12 -1.26
C LYS A 289 -10.28 9.94 -0.13
N TYR A 290 -10.02 8.70 0.30
CA TYR A 290 -9.03 8.41 1.34
C TYR A 290 -7.64 8.90 0.93
N VAL A 291 -7.12 8.46 -0.20
CA VAL A 291 -5.76 8.81 -0.67
C VAL A 291 -5.57 10.31 -0.88
N TYR A 292 -6.54 10.99 -1.46
CA TYR A 292 -6.37 12.36 -1.93
C TYR A 292 -6.97 13.44 -1.01
N THR A 293 -7.62 13.07 0.10
CA THR A 293 -8.36 14.06 0.88
C THR A 293 -8.37 13.81 2.38
N THR A 294 -8.55 12.56 2.83
CA THR A 294 -8.87 12.31 4.25
C THR A 294 -7.87 11.43 4.98
N GLY A 295 -7.05 10.65 4.26
CA GLY A 295 -6.26 9.59 4.87
C GLY A 295 -5.12 10.12 5.73
N ASP A 296 -4.33 11.07 5.22
CA ASP A 296 -3.21 11.64 5.97
C ASP A 296 -3.65 12.38 7.23
N ALA A 297 -4.77 13.11 7.17
CA ALA A 297 -5.35 13.76 8.34
C ALA A 297 -5.89 12.76 9.40
N ALA A 298 -6.24 11.54 8.97
CA ALA A 298 -6.75 10.48 9.84
C ALA A 298 -5.64 9.57 10.37
N ASP A 299 -4.45 9.60 9.77
CA ASP A 299 -3.32 8.73 10.09
C ASP A 299 -2.11 9.55 10.54
N PRO A 300 -1.82 9.61 11.85
CA PRO A 300 -0.77 10.47 12.39
C PRO A 300 0.66 10.06 11.96
N ASN A 301 0.81 8.85 11.41
CA ASN A 301 2.11 8.34 10.98
C ASN A 301 2.38 8.60 9.50
N VAL A 302 1.43 9.17 8.76
CA VAL A 302 1.51 9.27 7.29
C VAL A 302 1.43 10.72 6.81
N THR A 303 2.20 11.02 5.77
CA THR A 303 2.11 12.26 5.00
C THR A 303 2.04 11.94 3.52
N VAL A 304 1.14 12.56 2.78
CA VAL A 304 0.91 12.28 1.36
C VAL A 304 1.21 13.48 0.48
N THR A 305 2.04 13.29 -0.53
CA THR A 305 2.22 14.20 -1.67
C THR A 305 1.74 13.51 -2.94
N TYR A 306 0.95 14.18 -3.79
CA TYR A 306 0.42 13.55 -5.00
C TYR A 306 0.28 14.51 -6.18
N VAL A 307 0.22 13.93 -7.39
CA VAL A 307 -0.21 14.57 -8.64
C VAL A 307 -1.28 13.69 -9.26
N LYS A 308 -2.44 14.30 -9.60
CA LYS A 308 -3.58 13.62 -10.26
C LYS A 308 -3.43 13.62 -11.76
#